data_600831c01dc19b669461e6928b2b2f79
#
_entry.id   600831c01dc19b669461e6928b2b2f79
#
_cell.length_a   1.000
_cell.length_b   1.000
_cell.length_c   1.000
_cell.angle_alpha   90.00
_cell.angle_beta   90.00
_cell.angle_gamma   90.00
#
_symmetry.space_group_name_H-M   'P 1'
#
loop_
_entity.id
_entity.type
_entity.pdbx_description
1 polymer ?
#
loop_
_entity_poly.entity_id
_entity_poly.type
_entity_poly.pdbx_seq_one_letter_code
_entity_poly.pdbx_strand_id
1 'polypeptide(L)'
;MPAARTRPRTAVMLAAVSAPRILVVSGSSRLESHVHEVVRIAAETAADAGAAVDILRLHDLDLPVMRSGDEAQNVLPAVKTVRATASAADGFLIVTPEYHGSMSGCLKNWFDFLYDELAGKFAGVLAVTGGGGGDMSITAVKTSFSWCHGFTLPYHAAARGQDFAADGSLGNPGVRDRVRRVAHDVVRYAPVIRATFTAARELGRGVESGVAGTH
;
A
#
# COMPACT_ATOMS: atom_id res chain seq x y z
N MET A 1 6.79 -30.43 -44.90
CA MET A 1 6.16 -29.78 -43.72
C MET A 1 7.12 -29.87 -42.56
N PRO A 2 7.70 -28.78 -42.06
CA PRO A 2 8.58 -28.86 -40.89
C PRO A 2 7.75 -28.86 -39.61
N ALA A 3 8.12 -29.79 -38.71
CA ALA A 3 7.51 -30.00 -37.41
C ALA A 3 7.71 -28.77 -36.49
N ALA A 4 6.64 -28.32 -35.87
CA ALA A 4 6.63 -27.24 -34.87
C ALA A 4 7.42 -27.68 -33.64
N ARG A 5 8.55 -27.01 -33.37
CA ARG A 5 9.30 -27.15 -32.13
C ARG A 5 8.51 -26.45 -31.00
N THR A 6 7.86 -27.24 -30.17
CA THR A 6 7.32 -26.78 -28.89
C THR A 6 8.49 -26.38 -27.98
N ARG A 7 8.59 -25.08 -27.68
CA ARG A 7 9.51 -24.59 -26.65
C ARG A 7 9.02 -25.08 -25.27
N PRO A 8 9.89 -25.62 -24.40
CA PRO A 8 9.49 -25.96 -23.05
C PRO A 8 9.09 -24.69 -22.33
N ARG A 9 7.89 -24.67 -21.70
CA ARG A 9 7.49 -23.67 -20.73
C ARG A 9 8.40 -23.85 -19.52
N THR A 10 9.41 -23.01 -19.38
CA THR A 10 10.21 -22.91 -18.16
C THR A 10 9.24 -22.44 -17.06
N ALA A 11 8.74 -23.36 -16.27
CA ALA A 11 8.08 -23.02 -15.00
C ALA A 11 9.17 -22.41 -14.11
N VAL A 12 9.11 -21.12 -13.92
CA VAL A 12 9.89 -20.47 -12.87
C VAL A 12 9.35 -21.06 -11.56
N MET A 13 10.08 -22.01 -10.99
CA MET A 13 9.86 -22.47 -9.62
C MET A 13 10.15 -21.26 -8.71
N LEU A 14 9.08 -20.55 -8.33
CA LEU A 14 9.14 -19.69 -7.18
C LEU A 14 9.44 -20.60 -5.98
N ALA A 15 10.65 -20.50 -5.43
CA ALA A 15 10.99 -21.09 -4.15
C ALA A 15 9.86 -20.73 -3.17
N ALA A 16 9.57 -21.60 -2.19
CA ALA A 16 8.55 -21.38 -1.19
C ALA A 16 8.85 -20.07 -0.45
N VAL A 17 8.34 -18.97 -1.00
CA VAL A 17 8.41 -17.64 -0.37
C VAL A 17 7.44 -17.71 0.80
N SER A 18 7.90 -17.35 2.00
CA SER A 18 6.99 -17.14 3.14
C SER A 18 5.85 -16.22 2.72
N ALA A 19 4.66 -16.42 3.28
CA ALA A 19 3.50 -15.60 2.98
C ALA A 19 3.87 -14.10 3.09
N PRO A 20 3.65 -13.29 2.04
CA PRO A 20 4.01 -11.88 2.09
C PRO A 20 3.20 -11.16 3.17
N ARG A 21 3.84 -10.27 3.91
CA ARG A 21 3.16 -9.42 4.91
C ARG A 21 2.65 -8.16 4.22
N ILE A 22 1.35 -7.98 4.23
CA ILE A 22 0.68 -6.82 3.63
C ILE A 22 0.08 -5.96 4.74
N LEU A 23 0.50 -4.69 4.80
CA LEU A 23 -0.08 -3.71 5.68
C LEU A 23 -1.20 -2.96 4.96
N VAL A 24 -2.43 -3.09 5.46
CA VAL A 24 -3.57 -2.32 4.97
C VAL A 24 -3.73 -1.08 5.84
N VAL A 25 -3.50 0.10 5.25
CA VAL A 25 -3.57 1.39 5.97
C VAL A 25 -4.90 2.06 5.71
N SER A 26 -5.69 2.26 6.77
CA SER A 26 -6.92 3.04 6.74
C SER A 26 -6.61 4.52 7.03
N GLY A 27 -6.62 5.33 5.98
CA GLY A 27 -6.33 6.77 6.04
C GLY A 27 -7.50 7.64 6.48
N SER A 28 -8.56 7.08 7.08
CA SER A 28 -9.67 7.86 7.64
C SER A 28 -9.38 8.29 9.07
N SER A 29 -9.73 9.54 9.40
CA SER A 29 -9.75 10.04 10.78
C SER A 29 -11.09 9.82 11.49
N ARG A 30 -12.08 9.20 10.81
CA ARG A 30 -13.43 9.00 11.33
C ARG A 30 -13.62 7.55 11.75
N LEU A 31 -14.32 7.32 12.87
CA LEU A 31 -14.73 5.99 13.34
C LEU A 31 -15.70 5.33 12.35
N GLU A 32 -16.66 6.10 11.83
CA GLU A 32 -17.60 5.63 10.80
C GLU A 32 -17.21 6.23 9.45
N SER A 33 -16.80 5.37 8.52
CA SER A 33 -16.35 5.80 7.20
C SER A 33 -16.45 4.66 6.19
N HIS A 34 -16.89 4.95 4.99
CA HIS A 34 -16.84 4.01 3.86
C HIS A 34 -15.42 3.53 3.53
N VAL A 35 -14.39 4.24 3.98
CA VAL A 35 -12.99 3.79 3.88
C VAL A 35 -12.81 2.43 4.56
N HIS A 36 -13.47 2.19 5.69
CA HIS A 36 -13.33 0.93 6.44
C HIS A 36 -13.90 -0.27 5.68
N GLU A 37 -14.96 -0.07 4.91
CA GLU A 37 -15.51 -1.12 4.04
C GLU A 37 -14.53 -1.49 2.91
N VAL A 38 -13.90 -0.50 2.29
CA VAL A 38 -12.88 -0.73 1.26
C VAL A 38 -11.64 -1.40 1.87
N VAL A 39 -11.23 -1.00 3.07
CA VAL A 39 -10.15 -1.64 3.85
C VAL A 39 -10.49 -3.11 4.12
N ARG A 40 -11.72 -3.41 4.56
CA ARG A 40 -12.17 -4.78 4.82
C ARG A 40 -12.07 -5.66 3.57
N ILE A 41 -12.62 -5.20 2.44
CA ILE A 41 -12.57 -5.94 1.16
C ILE A 41 -11.13 -6.17 0.71
N ALA A 42 -10.29 -5.14 0.80
CA ALA A 42 -8.89 -5.24 0.41
C ALA A 42 -8.10 -6.23 1.29
N ALA A 43 -8.34 -6.18 2.61
CA ALA A 43 -7.70 -7.06 3.59
C ALA A 43 -8.11 -8.53 3.41
N GLU A 44 -9.42 -8.79 3.29
CA GLU A 44 -9.96 -10.14 3.04
C GLU A 44 -9.40 -10.71 1.74
N THR A 45 -9.42 -9.90 0.67
CA THR A 45 -8.88 -10.34 -0.63
C THR A 45 -7.38 -10.66 -0.56
N ALA A 46 -6.59 -9.85 0.16
CA ALA A 46 -5.17 -10.12 0.33
C ALA A 46 -4.92 -11.40 1.15
N ALA A 47 -5.71 -11.64 2.20
CA ALA A 47 -5.65 -12.86 3.01
C ALA A 47 -6.03 -14.09 2.19
N ASP A 48 -7.13 -14.03 1.42
CA ASP A 48 -7.55 -15.10 0.51
C ASP A 48 -6.50 -15.41 -0.58
N ALA A 49 -5.71 -14.40 -0.96
CA ALA A 49 -4.59 -14.56 -1.89
C ALA A 49 -3.31 -15.11 -1.23
N GLY A 50 -3.35 -15.44 0.07
CA GLY A 50 -2.26 -16.10 0.81
C GLY A 50 -1.30 -15.14 1.53
N ALA A 51 -1.65 -13.87 1.71
CA ALA A 51 -0.86 -12.93 2.48
C ALA A 51 -1.14 -13.01 3.99
N ALA A 52 -0.12 -12.74 4.81
CA ALA A 52 -0.31 -12.34 6.20
C ALA A 52 -0.70 -10.85 6.21
N VAL A 53 -1.86 -10.51 6.77
CA VAL A 53 -2.44 -9.17 6.69
C VAL A 53 -2.49 -8.53 8.06
N ASP A 54 -1.91 -7.33 8.16
CA ASP A 54 -2.08 -6.42 9.29
C ASP A 54 -2.92 -5.21 8.84
N ILE A 55 -3.80 -4.70 9.71
CA ILE A 55 -4.60 -3.50 9.43
C ILE A 55 -4.20 -2.40 10.42
N LEU A 56 -3.77 -1.26 9.88
CA LEU A 56 -3.47 -0.06 10.66
C LEU A 56 -4.55 0.99 10.41
N ARG A 57 -5.36 1.27 11.43
CA ARG A 57 -6.36 2.33 11.38
C ARG A 57 -5.79 3.60 12.02
N LEU A 58 -5.62 4.65 11.21
CA LEU A 58 -4.97 5.88 11.70
C LEU A 58 -5.82 6.64 12.72
N HIS A 59 -7.15 6.45 12.74
CA HIS A 59 -8.00 7.06 13.76
C HIS A 59 -7.86 6.41 15.16
N ASP A 60 -7.33 5.19 15.23
CA ASP A 60 -7.08 4.51 16.51
C ASP A 60 -5.77 4.97 17.17
N LEU A 61 -4.94 5.71 16.40
CA LEU A 61 -3.64 6.17 16.88
C LEU A 61 -3.70 7.62 17.37
N ASP A 62 -3.20 7.84 18.57
CA ASP A 62 -2.87 9.19 19.05
C ASP A 62 -1.54 9.66 18.45
N LEU A 63 -1.51 9.76 17.09
CA LEU A 63 -0.33 10.14 16.34
C LEU A 63 -0.22 11.67 16.31
N PRO A 64 0.80 12.26 16.96
CA PRO A 64 0.96 13.72 16.97
C PRO A 64 1.28 14.22 15.55
N VAL A 65 1.04 15.50 15.29
CA VAL A 65 1.56 16.12 14.06
C VAL A 65 3.08 16.08 14.11
N MET A 66 3.69 15.55 13.03
CA MET A 66 5.14 15.44 12.92
C MET A 66 5.80 16.83 12.99
N ARG A 67 6.83 16.95 13.79
CA ARG A 67 7.68 18.14 13.90
C ARG A 67 9.10 17.76 13.53
N SER A 68 9.60 18.36 12.46
CA SER A 68 10.97 18.12 12.00
C SER A 68 11.97 18.54 13.09
N GLY A 69 12.91 17.65 13.42
CA GLY A 69 13.93 17.87 14.45
C GLY A 69 13.48 17.62 15.90
N ASP A 70 12.23 17.24 16.13
CA ASP A 70 11.74 16.87 17.46
C ASP A 70 11.99 15.37 17.75
N GLU A 71 13.20 15.06 18.22
CA GLU A 71 13.61 13.68 18.54
C GLU A 71 12.74 13.04 19.64
N ALA A 72 12.08 13.84 20.49
CA ALA A 72 11.19 13.31 21.52
C ALA A 72 9.97 12.59 20.93
N GLN A 73 9.56 12.90 19.71
CA GLN A 73 8.48 12.19 19.04
C GLN A 73 8.84 10.73 18.71
N ASN A 74 10.13 10.42 18.49
CA ASN A 74 10.56 9.08 18.07
C ASN A 74 10.31 8.00 19.13
N VAL A 75 10.18 8.36 20.39
CA VAL A 75 9.94 7.42 21.50
C VAL A 75 8.46 7.22 21.82
N LEU A 76 7.57 7.98 21.21
CA LEU A 76 6.12 7.89 21.44
C LEU A 76 5.57 6.53 20.95
N PRO A 77 4.67 5.89 21.69
CA PRO A 77 4.12 4.57 21.32
C PRO A 77 3.50 4.56 19.93
N ALA A 78 2.70 5.58 19.57
CA ALA A 78 2.06 5.67 18.26
C ALA A 78 3.09 5.75 17.12
N VAL A 79 4.17 6.53 17.28
CA VAL A 79 5.25 6.65 16.27
C VAL A 79 6.01 5.33 16.14
N LYS A 80 6.33 4.66 17.27
CA LYS A 80 6.95 3.34 17.24
C LYS A 80 6.08 2.31 16.52
N THR A 81 4.77 2.32 16.78
CA THR A 81 3.80 1.43 16.10
C THR A 81 3.81 1.67 14.61
N VAL A 82 3.71 2.93 14.17
CA VAL A 82 3.74 3.32 12.75
C VAL A 82 5.00 2.81 12.06
N ARG A 83 6.18 3.08 12.62
CA ARG A 83 7.44 2.63 12.04
C ARG A 83 7.61 1.11 12.06
N ALA A 84 7.27 0.46 13.17
CA ALA A 84 7.41 -0.99 13.30
C ALA A 84 6.51 -1.74 12.30
N THR A 85 5.22 -1.34 12.17
CA THR A 85 4.29 -1.97 11.24
C THR A 85 4.71 -1.73 9.78
N ALA A 86 5.14 -0.50 9.46
CA ALA A 86 5.63 -0.18 8.11
C ALA A 86 6.91 -0.96 7.79
N SER A 87 7.88 -1.06 8.72
CA SER A 87 9.12 -1.83 8.52
C SER A 87 8.87 -3.31 8.29
N ALA A 88 7.92 -3.90 9.03
CA ALA A 88 7.60 -5.32 8.95
C ALA A 88 6.88 -5.73 7.66
N ALA A 89 6.22 -4.81 6.98
CA ALA A 89 5.46 -5.08 5.77
C ALA A 89 6.36 -5.31 4.55
N ASP A 90 5.97 -6.22 3.66
CA ASP A 90 6.55 -6.38 2.31
C ASP A 90 5.85 -5.49 1.29
N GLY A 91 4.56 -5.21 1.52
CA GLY A 91 3.74 -4.37 0.65
C GLY A 91 2.60 -3.70 1.39
N PHE A 92 1.95 -2.75 0.72
CA PHE A 92 0.92 -1.89 1.29
C PHE A 92 -0.34 -1.85 0.43
N LEU A 93 -1.50 -1.82 1.10
CA LEU A 93 -2.76 -1.41 0.55
C LEU A 93 -3.19 -0.12 1.27
N ILE A 94 -3.10 1.01 0.60
CA ILE A 94 -3.35 2.31 1.22
C ILE A 94 -4.71 2.82 0.76
N VAL A 95 -5.64 2.99 1.71
CA VAL A 95 -7.01 3.45 1.45
C VAL A 95 -7.20 4.84 2.06
N THR A 96 -7.46 5.84 1.22
CA THR A 96 -7.62 7.23 1.66
C THR A 96 -8.99 7.79 1.31
N PRO A 97 -9.63 8.60 2.18
CA PRO A 97 -10.67 9.50 1.71
C PRO A 97 -10.04 10.63 0.88
N GLU A 98 -10.79 11.18 -0.09
CA GLU A 98 -10.37 12.39 -0.79
C GLU A 98 -10.93 13.61 -0.09
N TYR A 99 -10.05 14.49 0.39
CA TYR A 99 -10.39 15.78 0.97
C TYR A 99 -9.69 16.90 0.18
N HIS A 100 -10.47 17.82 -0.38
CA HIS A 100 -9.94 18.98 -1.13
C HIS A 100 -8.93 18.59 -2.24
N GLY A 101 -9.22 17.49 -2.95
CA GLY A 101 -8.36 17.00 -4.03
C GLY A 101 -7.04 16.37 -3.55
N SER A 102 -6.97 15.90 -2.30
CA SER A 102 -5.76 15.27 -1.76
C SER A 102 -6.11 14.13 -0.81
N MET A 103 -5.09 13.41 -0.35
CA MET A 103 -5.22 12.46 0.75
C MET A 103 -5.62 13.17 2.05
N SER A 104 -6.12 12.41 3.03
CA SER A 104 -6.42 12.95 4.35
C SER A 104 -5.18 13.46 5.08
N GLY A 105 -5.35 14.46 5.96
CA GLY A 105 -4.27 14.99 6.78
C GLY A 105 -3.63 13.94 7.69
N CYS A 106 -4.41 13.00 8.25
CA CYS A 106 -3.86 11.93 9.09
C CYS A 106 -3.00 10.95 8.27
N LEU A 107 -3.36 10.67 7.01
CA LEU A 107 -2.54 9.84 6.13
C LEU A 107 -1.26 10.57 5.71
N LYS A 108 -1.34 11.88 5.42
CA LYS A 108 -0.14 12.67 5.13
C LYS A 108 0.80 12.68 6.33
N ASN A 109 0.26 12.89 7.54
CA ASN A 109 1.03 12.86 8.77
C ASN A 109 1.68 11.48 9.04
N TRP A 110 1.00 10.39 8.69
CA TRP A 110 1.59 9.04 8.73
C TRP A 110 2.81 8.93 7.82
N PHE A 111 2.75 9.45 6.59
CA PHE A 111 3.90 9.50 5.69
C PHE A 111 5.05 10.33 6.26
N ASP A 112 4.77 11.41 6.97
CA ASP A 112 5.79 12.32 7.50
C ASP A 112 6.68 11.67 8.57
N PHE A 113 6.22 10.57 9.21
CA PHE A 113 7.01 9.76 10.13
C PHE A 113 7.82 8.65 9.45
N LEU A 114 7.67 8.44 8.13
CA LEU A 114 8.25 7.32 7.39
C LEU A 114 9.18 7.80 6.29
N TYR A 115 10.22 7.04 6.04
CA TYR A 115 11.10 7.22 4.89
C TYR A 115 11.70 5.87 4.46
N ASP A 116 12.73 5.38 5.18
CA ASP A 116 13.42 4.10 4.89
C ASP A 116 12.49 2.90 5.03
N GLU A 117 11.45 3.02 5.88
CA GLU A 117 10.47 1.97 6.08
C GLU A 117 9.66 1.66 4.82
N LEU A 118 9.60 2.57 3.85
CA LEU A 118 8.87 2.43 2.59
C LEU A 118 9.77 2.07 1.40
N ALA A 119 11.09 2.26 1.54
CA ALA A 119 12.04 2.05 0.45
C ALA A 119 12.04 0.60 -0.05
N GLY A 120 11.96 0.43 -1.38
CA GLY A 120 11.95 -0.88 -2.03
C GLY A 120 10.70 -1.71 -1.79
N LYS A 121 9.62 -1.12 -1.26
CA LYS A 121 8.34 -1.80 -1.04
C LYS A 121 7.33 -1.42 -2.11
N PHE A 122 6.23 -2.18 -2.18
CA PHE A 122 5.22 -2.02 -3.23
C PHE A 122 3.86 -1.66 -2.65
N ALA A 123 3.19 -0.67 -3.23
CA ALA A 123 1.89 -0.22 -2.75
C ALA A 123 0.81 -0.20 -3.83
N GLY A 124 -0.38 -0.67 -3.48
CA GLY A 124 -1.64 -0.41 -4.17
C GLY A 124 -2.40 0.71 -3.47
N VAL A 125 -2.99 1.62 -4.23
CA VAL A 125 -3.70 2.78 -3.70
C VAL A 125 -5.18 2.72 -4.06
N LEU A 126 -6.02 2.97 -3.05
CA LEU A 126 -7.47 2.97 -3.13
C LEU A 126 -8.00 4.29 -2.55
N ALA A 127 -9.03 4.85 -3.16
CA ALA A 127 -9.65 6.08 -2.67
C ALA A 127 -11.14 5.92 -2.41
N VAL A 128 -11.66 6.71 -1.48
CA VAL A 128 -13.11 6.88 -1.25
C VAL A 128 -13.43 8.37 -1.34
N THR A 129 -14.37 8.71 -2.22
CA THR A 129 -14.70 10.11 -2.50
C THR A 129 -16.18 10.39 -2.32
N GLY A 130 -16.54 11.65 -2.05
CA GLY A 130 -17.95 12.07 -2.01
C GLY A 130 -18.58 12.07 -3.40
N GLY A 131 -17.90 12.66 -4.38
CA GLY A 131 -18.43 12.81 -5.74
C GLY A 131 -17.37 12.95 -6.83
N GLY A 132 -16.10 13.14 -6.44
CA GLY A 132 -14.95 13.24 -7.34
C GLY A 132 -14.48 11.88 -7.88
N GLY A 133 -13.46 11.90 -8.74
CA GLY A 133 -12.86 10.70 -9.33
C GLY A 133 -11.89 9.96 -8.41
N GLY A 134 -11.38 10.61 -7.35
CA GLY A 134 -10.34 10.06 -6.48
C GLY A 134 -8.92 10.18 -7.04
N ASP A 135 -8.76 10.61 -8.28
CA ASP A 135 -7.46 10.62 -8.97
C ASP A 135 -6.43 11.51 -8.29
N MET A 136 -6.87 12.64 -7.74
CA MET A 136 -5.97 13.59 -7.08
C MET A 136 -5.42 13.02 -5.77
N SER A 137 -6.27 12.42 -4.94
CA SER A 137 -5.83 11.78 -3.71
C SER A 137 -4.95 10.56 -3.97
N ILE A 138 -5.28 9.76 -4.98
CA ILE A 138 -4.47 8.63 -5.43
C ILE A 138 -3.09 9.10 -5.90
N THR A 139 -3.04 10.16 -6.70
CA THR A 139 -1.78 10.76 -7.16
C THR A 139 -0.94 11.27 -6.00
N ALA A 140 -1.55 11.96 -5.04
CA ALA A 140 -0.86 12.45 -3.86
C ALA A 140 -0.23 11.31 -3.04
N VAL A 141 -0.98 10.20 -2.82
CA VAL A 141 -0.45 9.01 -2.13
C VAL A 141 0.69 8.37 -2.91
N LYS A 142 0.52 8.15 -4.22
CA LYS A 142 1.57 7.56 -5.07
C LYS A 142 2.84 8.41 -5.06
N THR A 143 2.70 9.72 -5.17
CA THR A 143 3.83 10.65 -5.12
C THR A 143 4.57 10.56 -3.79
N SER A 144 3.85 10.60 -2.66
CA SER A 144 4.46 10.50 -1.32
C SER A 144 5.16 9.16 -1.12
N PHE A 145 4.58 8.05 -1.58
CA PHE A 145 5.18 6.73 -1.48
C PHE A 145 6.44 6.62 -2.35
N SER A 146 6.40 7.15 -3.57
CA SER A 146 7.55 7.14 -4.50
C SER A 146 8.66 8.06 -4.04
N TRP A 147 8.34 9.16 -3.34
CA TRP A 147 9.35 10.05 -2.75
C TRP A 147 10.20 9.34 -1.70
N CYS A 148 9.62 8.35 -1.00
CA CYS A 148 10.32 7.48 -0.06
C CYS A 148 10.95 6.25 -0.74
N HIS A 149 11.21 6.30 -2.04
CA HIS A 149 11.79 5.23 -2.87
C HIS A 149 10.98 3.93 -2.88
N GLY A 150 9.69 4.02 -2.63
CA GLY A 150 8.73 2.92 -2.81
C GLY A 150 8.20 2.85 -4.24
N PHE A 151 7.66 1.70 -4.61
CA PHE A 151 7.06 1.45 -5.93
C PHE A 151 5.54 1.40 -5.79
N THR A 152 4.81 1.89 -6.78
CA THR A 152 3.34 1.87 -6.74
C THR A 152 2.75 1.17 -7.94
N LEU A 153 1.65 0.42 -7.70
CA LEU A 153 0.88 -0.18 -8.77
C LEU A 153 0.32 0.91 -9.69
N PRO A 154 0.52 0.83 -11.03
CA PRO A 154 -0.09 1.77 -11.97
C PRO A 154 -1.61 1.80 -11.88
N TYR A 155 -2.24 0.62 -11.76
CA TYR A 155 -3.68 0.47 -11.59
C TYR A 155 -4.11 0.85 -10.16
N HIS A 156 -5.33 1.39 -10.04
CA HIS A 156 -5.91 1.83 -8.77
C HIS A 156 -7.45 1.70 -8.82
N ALA A 157 -8.11 1.91 -7.68
CA ALA A 157 -9.56 1.98 -7.64
C ALA A 157 -10.03 3.14 -6.75
N ALA A 158 -11.14 3.76 -7.16
CA ALA A 158 -11.85 4.73 -6.35
C ALA A 158 -13.32 4.31 -6.22
N ALA A 159 -13.87 4.42 -5.02
CA ALA A 159 -15.28 4.26 -4.71
C ALA A 159 -15.88 5.63 -4.39
N ARG A 160 -17.07 5.90 -4.91
CA ARG A 160 -17.83 7.13 -4.65
C ARG A 160 -18.94 6.85 -3.64
N GLY A 161 -19.45 7.88 -3.00
CA GLY A 161 -20.57 7.73 -2.06
C GLY A 161 -21.75 6.93 -2.63
N GLN A 162 -22.08 7.13 -3.90
CA GLN A 162 -23.16 6.40 -4.61
C GLN A 162 -22.87 4.91 -4.87
N ASP A 163 -21.64 4.45 -4.71
CA ASP A 163 -21.26 3.05 -4.89
C ASP A 163 -21.56 2.20 -3.65
N PHE A 164 -21.94 2.86 -2.53
CA PHE A 164 -22.28 2.21 -1.27
C PHE A 164 -23.78 2.13 -1.08
N ALA A 165 -24.24 1.01 -0.53
CA ALA A 165 -25.62 0.83 -0.12
C ALA A 165 -25.91 1.54 1.21
N ALA A 166 -27.19 1.61 1.60
CA ALA A 166 -27.62 2.29 2.82
C ALA A 166 -27.04 1.67 4.11
N ASP A 167 -26.68 0.39 4.06
CA ASP A 167 -26.01 -0.32 5.16
C ASP A 167 -24.50 -0.09 5.21
N GLY A 168 -23.95 0.75 4.31
CA GLY A 168 -22.53 1.06 4.22
C GLY A 168 -21.70 0.04 3.42
N SER A 169 -22.28 -1.05 2.94
CA SER A 169 -21.60 -2.02 2.10
C SER A 169 -21.29 -1.46 0.71
N LEU A 170 -20.16 -1.86 0.11
CA LEU A 170 -19.81 -1.49 -1.26
C LEU A 170 -20.68 -2.27 -2.23
N GLY A 171 -21.79 -1.63 -2.69
CA GLY A 171 -22.81 -2.24 -3.55
C GLY A 171 -22.41 -2.40 -5.00
N ASN A 172 -21.53 -1.53 -5.52
CA ASN A 172 -21.12 -1.54 -6.93
C ASN A 172 -20.13 -2.69 -7.21
N PRO A 173 -20.53 -3.75 -7.98
CA PRO A 173 -19.69 -4.92 -8.22
C PRO A 173 -18.43 -4.56 -9.03
N GLY A 174 -18.52 -3.64 -9.98
CA GLY A 174 -17.37 -3.24 -10.80
C GLY A 174 -16.31 -2.49 -10.01
N VAL A 175 -16.69 -1.70 -8.99
CA VAL A 175 -15.77 -1.06 -8.07
C VAL A 175 -15.15 -2.10 -7.13
N ARG A 176 -15.97 -3.00 -6.59
CA ARG A 176 -15.51 -4.10 -5.74
C ARG A 176 -14.45 -4.96 -6.44
N ASP A 177 -14.69 -5.32 -7.70
CA ASP A 177 -13.72 -6.09 -8.48
C ASP A 177 -12.42 -5.33 -8.72
N ARG A 178 -12.47 -4.01 -8.92
CA ARG A 178 -11.25 -3.20 -9.02
C ARG A 178 -10.45 -3.18 -7.72
N VAL A 179 -11.11 -3.05 -6.57
CA VAL A 179 -10.46 -3.14 -5.25
C VAL A 179 -9.76 -4.48 -5.10
N ARG A 180 -10.44 -5.58 -5.44
CA ARG A 180 -9.88 -6.93 -5.38
C ARG A 180 -8.67 -7.12 -6.29
N ARG A 181 -8.71 -6.59 -7.53
CA ARG A 181 -7.57 -6.65 -8.46
C ARG A 181 -6.35 -5.95 -7.89
N VAL A 182 -6.52 -4.76 -7.30
CA VAL A 182 -5.43 -4.03 -6.63
C VAL A 182 -4.83 -4.88 -5.50
N ALA A 183 -5.66 -5.51 -4.66
CA ALA A 183 -5.19 -6.35 -3.57
C ALA A 183 -4.42 -7.58 -4.07
N HIS A 184 -4.96 -8.29 -5.06
CA HIS A 184 -4.27 -9.44 -5.68
C HIS A 184 -2.92 -9.07 -6.27
N ASP A 185 -2.84 -7.94 -6.97
CA ASP A 185 -1.60 -7.52 -7.60
C ASP A 185 -0.56 -7.10 -6.55
N VAL A 186 -0.97 -6.45 -5.45
CA VAL A 186 -0.04 -6.13 -4.36
C VAL A 186 0.53 -7.41 -3.74
N VAL A 187 -0.30 -8.41 -3.43
CA VAL A 187 0.18 -9.70 -2.90
C VAL A 187 1.15 -10.38 -3.85
N ARG A 188 0.90 -10.29 -5.16
CA ARG A 188 1.73 -10.90 -6.21
C ARG A 188 3.07 -10.21 -6.40
N TYR A 189 3.07 -8.87 -6.45
CA TYR A 189 4.24 -8.10 -6.85
C TYR A 189 5.11 -7.64 -5.68
N ALA A 190 4.55 -7.44 -4.48
CA ALA A 190 5.31 -6.96 -3.34
C ALA A 190 6.55 -7.81 -3.02
N PRO A 191 6.49 -9.15 -2.93
CA PRO A 191 7.67 -9.96 -2.64
C PRO A 191 8.72 -9.89 -3.75
N VAL A 192 8.31 -9.76 -5.01
CA VAL A 192 9.24 -9.66 -6.15
C VAL A 192 10.00 -8.34 -6.11
N ILE A 193 9.30 -7.23 -5.91
CA ILE A 193 9.90 -5.91 -5.80
C ILE A 193 10.85 -5.86 -4.60
N ARG A 194 10.40 -6.36 -3.44
CA ARG A 194 11.20 -6.41 -2.22
C ARG A 194 12.49 -7.19 -2.40
N ALA A 195 12.41 -8.39 -2.98
CA ALA A 195 13.58 -9.24 -3.24
C ALA A 195 14.55 -8.57 -4.21
N THR A 196 14.04 -7.96 -5.29
CA THR A 196 14.86 -7.27 -6.28
C THR A 196 15.58 -6.07 -5.68
N PHE A 197 14.88 -5.27 -4.87
CA PHE A 197 15.47 -4.11 -4.20
C PHE A 197 16.54 -4.53 -3.18
N THR A 198 16.28 -5.58 -2.42
CA THR A 198 17.25 -6.13 -1.46
C THR A 198 18.51 -6.63 -2.16
N ALA A 199 18.36 -7.39 -3.24
CA ALA A 199 19.51 -7.86 -4.04
C ALA A 199 20.31 -6.69 -4.64
N ALA A 200 19.64 -5.66 -5.14
CA ALA A 200 20.31 -4.46 -5.63
C ALA A 200 21.09 -3.72 -4.52
N ARG A 201 20.55 -3.66 -3.31
CA ARG A 201 21.20 -3.05 -2.15
C ARG A 201 22.49 -3.78 -1.76
N GLU A 202 22.55 -5.10 -1.93
CA GLU A 202 23.73 -5.92 -1.66
C GLU A 202 24.92 -5.62 -2.61
N LEU A 203 24.66 -4.98 -3.76
CA LEU A 203 25.72 -4.49 -4.66
C LEU A 203 26.49 -3.29 -4.09
N GLY A 204 26.07 -2.72 -2.97
CA GLY A 204 26.71 -1.60 -2.31
C GLY A 204 26.22 -0.23 -2.79
N ARG A 205 27.10 0.78 -2.76
CA ARG A 205 26.73 2.19 -3.07
C ARG A 205 27.10 2.62 -4.49
N GLY A 206 27.40 1.69 -5.38
CA GLY A 206 27.72 1.96 -6.77
C GLY A 206 26.50 2.32 -7.63
N VAL A 207 26.73 2.75 -8.85
CA VAL A 207 25.66 3.08 -9.80
C VAL A 207 24.80 1.84 -10.13
N GLU A 208 25.39 0.65 -10.09
CA GLU A 208 24.74 -0.63 -10.38
C GLU A 208 23.68 -1.02 -9.34
N SER A 209 23.77 -0.51 -8.12
CA SER A 209 22.74 -0.71 -7.09
C SER A 209 21.54 0.24 -7.25
N GLY A 210 21.64 1.24 -8.13
CA GLY A 210 20.60 2.23 -8.31
C GLY A 210 20.21 2.93 -6.99
N VAL A 211 18.94 3.27 -6.83
CA VAL A 211 18.43 3.92 -5.62
C VAL A 211 18.53 3.03 -4.38
N ALA A 212 18.58 1.72 -4.53
CA ALA A 212 18.73 0.80 -3.40
C ALA A 212 20.04 0.99 -2.63
N GLY A 213 21.10 1.42 -3.29
CA GLY A 213 22.41 1.72 -2.68
C GLY A 213 22.44 3.00 -1.85
N THR A 214 21.37 3.79 -1.82
CA THR A 214 21.26 5.01 -0.99
C THR A 214 20.64 4.75 0.38
N HIS A 215 20.22 3.51 0.67
CA HIS A 215 19.55 3.08 1.92
C HIS A 215 20.36 2.12 2.78
#